data_9df7d243e93fb95a3b90466b6f2a75a8
#
_entry.id   9df7d243e93fb95a3b90466b6f2a75a8
#
_cell.length_a   1.000
_cell.length_b   1.000
_cell.length_c   1.000
_cell.angle_alpha   90.00
_cell.angle_beta   90.00
_cell.angle_gamma   90.00
#
_symmetry.space_group_name_H-M   'P 1'
#
loop_
_entity.id
_entity.type
_entity.pdbx_description
1 polymer ?
#
loop_
_entity_poly.entity_id
_entity_poly.type
_entity_poly.pdbx_seq_one_letter_code
_entity_poly.pdbx_strand_id
1 'polypeptide(L)' 'MSLSFNHYLIRYRIQKAKHLLAAGDKTITEIALEVGFSDNNYFSRVFREEVGVSPLAYRLAH' A
#
# COMPACT_ATOMS: atom_id res chain seq x y z
N MET A 1 9.97 0.39 -22.56
CA MET A 1 10.24 1.36 -21.51
C MET A 1 10.41 0.65 -20.17
N SER A 2 11.40 1.02 -19.42
CA SER A 2 11.65 0.39 -18.14
C SER A 2 11.02 1.22 -17.02
N LEU A 3 10.61 0.54 -15.96
CA LEU A 3 10.17 1.23 -14.76
C LEU A 3 11.38 1.81 -14.05
N SER A 4 11.20 2.96 -13.43
CA SER A 4 12.25 3.52 -12.61
C SER A 4 12.45 2.62 -11.38
N PHE A 5 13.61 2.74 -10.75
CA PHE A 5 13.87 2.01 -9.51
C PHE A 5 12.84 2.37 -8.46
N ASN A 6 12.46 3.66 -8.37
CA ASN A 6 11.47 4.09 -7.40
C ASN A 6 10.12 3.44 -7.65
N HIS A 7 9.72 3.31 -8.92
CA HIS A 7 8.45 2.69 -9.23
C HIS A 7 8.46 1.21 -8.85
N TYR A 8 9.58 0.52 -9.11
CA TYR A 8 9.70 -0.88 -8.74
C TYR A 8 9.57 -1.04 -7.22
N LEU A 9 10.23 -0.19 -6.47
CA LEU A 9 10.19 -0.24 -5.01
C LEU A 9 8.80 0.04 -4.48
N ILE A 10 8.11 1.02 -5.06
CA ILE A 10 6.75 1.34 -4.67
C ILE A 10 5.83 0.13 -4.89
N ARG A 11 5.93 -0.52 -6.04
CA ARG A 11 5.09 -1.68 -6.31
C ARG A 11 5.36 -2.81 -5.32
N TYR A 12 6.61 -3.02 -4.97
CA TYR A 12 6.96 -4.04 -3.99
C TYR A 12 6.31 -3.73 -2.64
N ARG A 13 6.41 -2.48 -2.21
CA ARG A 13 5.82 -2.06 -0.94
C ARG A 13 4.31 -2.20 -0.94
N ILE A 14 3.67 -1.87 -2.06
CA ILE A 14 2.22 -1.99 -2.17
C ILE A 14 1.79 -3.46 -2.12
N GLN A 15 2.54 -4.37 -2.73
CA GLN A 15 2.23 -5.79 -2.63
C GLN A 15 2.28 -6.27 -1.19
N LYS A 16 3.28 -5.84 -0.43
CA LYS A 16 3.36 -6.20 0.98
C LYS A 16 2.18 -5.62 1.76
N ALA A 17 1.80 -4.38 1.43
CA ALA A 17 0.66 -3.74 2.09
C ALA A 17 -0.63 -4.52 1.87
N LYS A 18 -0.83 -5.04 0.67
CA LYS A 18 -2.02 -5.83 0.36
C LYS A 18 -2.12 -7.05 1.28
N HIS A 19 -1.02 -7.74 1.50
CA HIS A 19 -1.03 -8.89 2.39
C HIS A 19 -1.37 -8.48 3.83
N LEU A 20 -0.78 -7.38 4.29
CA LEU A 20 -1.03 -6.93 5.66
C LEU A 20 -2.46 -6.44 5.85
N LEU A 21 -3.02 -5.78 4.83
CA LEU A 21 -4.41 -5.33 4.88
C LEU A 21 -5.36 -6.52 4.96
N ALA A 22 -5.11 -7.53 4.17
CA ALA A 22 -5.98 -8.72 4.14
C ALA A 22 -5.91 -9.49 5.45
N ALA A 23 -4.75 -9.46 6.13
CA ALA A 23 -4.60 -10.13 7.42
C ALA A 23 -5.46 -9.48 8.50
N GLY A 24 -5.66 -8.16 8.43
CA GLY A 24 -6.67 -7.49 9.25
C GLY A 24 -6.31 -7.14 10.68
N ASP A 25 -5.08 -7.36 11.11
CA ASP A 25 -4.71 -7.13 12.51
C ASP A 25 -3.91 -5.85 12.74
N LYS A 26 -3.63 -5.07 11.71
CA LYS A 26 -2.91 -3.81 11.85
C LYS A 26 -3.74 -2.68 11.28
N THR A 27 -3.55 -1.47 11.83
CA THR A 27 -4.21 -0.30 11.28
C THR A 27 -3.57 0.08 9.95
N ILE A 28 -4.29 0.86 9.16
CA ILE A 28 -3.75 1.32 7.88
C ILE A 28 -2.50 2.15 8.09
N THR A 29 -2.49 3.00 9.13
CA THR A 29 -1.31 3.81 9.44
C THR A 29 -0.11 2.93 9.81
N GLU A 30 -0.34 1.89 10.62
CA GLU A 30 0.74 0.96 10.97
C GLU A 30 1.29 0.28 9.72
N ILE A 31 0.41 -0.14 8.82
CA ILE A 31 0.84 -0.80 7.60
C ILE A 31 1.67 0.15 6.73
N ALA A 32 1.21 1.40 6.59
CA ALA A 32 1.94 2.38 5.80
C ALA A 32 3.38 2.52 6.30
N LEU A 33 3.54 2.65 7.61
CA LEU A 33 4.87 2.80 8.19
C LEU A 33 5.70 1.52 8.02
N GLU A 34 5.08 0.38 8.23
CA GLU A 34 5.80 -0.89 8.15
C GLU A 34 6.34 -1.15 6.75
N VAL A 35 5.58 -0.80 5.71
CA VAL A 35 6.04 -1.06 4.35
C VAL A 35 6.91 0.07 3.79
N GLY A 36 7.17 1.11 4.59
CA GLY A 36 8.17 2.10 4.21
C GLY A 36 7.65 3.46 3.81
N PHE A 37 6.38 3.76 4.05
CA PHE A 37 5.84 5.09 3.79
C PHE A 37 5.82 5.88 5.10
N SER A 38 6.27 7.13 5.03
CA SER A 38 6.30 7.96 6.24
C SER A 38 5.03 8.78 6.43
N ASP A 39 4.15 8.78 5.43
CA ASP A 39 2.94 9.59 5.44
C ASP A 39 1.77 8.74 4.97
N ASN A 40 0.75 8.65 5.82
CA ASN A 40 -0.43 7.85 5.53
C ASN A 40 -1.20 8.37 4.31
N ASN A 41 -1.28 9.69 4.15
CA ASN A 41 -1.99 10.26 3.00
C ASN A 41 -1.28 9.91 1.70
N TYR A 42 0.04 9.99 1.69
CA TYR A 42 0.81 9.61 0.51
C TYR A 42 0.66 8.12 0.22
N PHE A 43 0.74 7.29 1.27
CA PHE A 43 0.54 5.86 1.12
C PHE A 43 -0.81 5.55 0.49
N SER A 44 -1.87 6.17 1.02
CA SER A 44 -3.22 5.89 0.53
C SER A 44 -3.38 6.28 -0.93
N ARG A 45 -2.80 7.40 -1.33
CA ARG A 45 -2.87 7.84 -2.71
C ARG A 45 -2.13 6.87 -3.64
N VAL A 46 -0.91 6.49 -3.24
CA VAL A 46 -0.12 5.57 -4.05
C VAL A 46 -0.80 4.21 -4.14
N PHE A 47 -1.33 3.74 -3.02
CA PHE A 47 -2.03 2.46 -3.01
C PHE A 47 -3.20 2.49 -4.00
N ARG A 48 -3.99 3.56 -3.96
CA ARG A 48 -5.13 3.68 -4.86
C ARG A 48 -4.69 3.73 -6.32
N GLU A 49 -3.59 4.42 -6.60
CA GLU A 49 -3.08 4.49 -7.96
C GLU A 49 -2.61 3.14 -8.47
N GLU A 50 -1.97 2.35 -7.60
CA GLU A 50 -1.44 1.06 -8.01
C GLU A 50 -2.47 -0.04 -8.01
N VAL A 51 -3.41 -0.02 -7.10
CA VAL A 51 -4.36 -1.12 -6.90
C VAL A 51 -5.73 -0.81 -7.48
N GLY A 52 -6.11 0.47 -7.55
CA GLY A 52 -7.39 0.88 -8.09
C GLY A 52 -8.45 1.20 -7.04
N VAL A 53 -8.21 0.85 -5.78
CA VAL A 53 -9.10 1.17 -4.67
C VAL A 53 -8.27 1.60 -3.48
N SER A 54 -8.91 2.26 -2.53
CA SER A 54 -8.22 2.71 -1.32
C SER A 54 -7.81 1.52 -0.44
N PRO A 55 -6.85 1.73 0.47
CA PRO A 55 -6.49 0.66 1.41
C PRO A 55 -7.67 0.17 2.23
N LEU A 56 -8.54 1.07 2.69
CA LEU A 56 -9.69 0.66 3.46
C LEU A 56 -10.66 -0.16 2.62
N ALA A 57 -10.93 0.27 1.39
CA ALA A 57 -11.81 -0.47 0.50
C ALA A 57 -11.25 -1.86 0.20
N TYR A 58 -9.94 -1.95 0.02
CA TYR A 58 -9.29 -3.23 -0.21
C TYR A 58 -9.48 -4.17 1.00
N ARG A 59 -9.26 -3.63 2.20
CA ARG A 59 -9.44 -4.42 3.42
C ARG A 59 -10.86 -4.96 3.56
N LEU A 60 -11.84 -4.09 3.28
CA LEU A 60 -13.25 -4.49 3.42
C LEU A 60 -13.66 -5.55 2.41
N ALA A 61 -12.99 -5.61 1.26
CA ALA A 61 -13.30 -6.59 0.23
C ALA A 61 -12.52 -7.90 0.39
N HIS A 62 -11.51 -7.90 1.20
CA HIS A 62 -10.65 -9.05 1.41
C HIS A 62 -10.50 -9.32 2.90
#